data_adf571a6a5561aef91568d38c1ee8a55
#
_entry.id   adf571a6a5561aef91568d38c1ee8a55
#
_cell.length_a   1.000
_cell.length_b   1.000
_cell.length_c   1.000
_cell.angle_alpha   90.00
_cell.angle_beta   90.00
_cell.angle_gamma   90.00
#
_symmetry.space_group_name_H-M   'P 1'
#
loop_
_entity.id
_entity.type
_entity.pdbx_description
1 polymer ?
#
loop_
_entity_poly.entity_id
_entity_poly.type
_entity_poly.pdbx_seq_one_letter_code
_entity_poly.pdbx_strand_id
1 'polypeptide(L)'
;MNTQDSRSKKWRVVIPVIIIALVVGWYWFRPERLVTNRRVDEAFPAINDSATQILESGTFHSGTHPTEGTATIYRIENGSRVLRFTNFKTSNGPDVHIYMVAAEDARDNASVEHAAFVDLGLIKGNIGDQNYTLGSDLDLAKYRTVSVWCKRFGKNFGAAPLMPAAQLTR
;
A
#
# COMPACT_ATOMS: atom_id res chain seq x y z
N MET A 1 28.19 56.45 -2.10
CA MET A 1 27.66 55.59 -1.01
C MET A 1 27.07 54.35 -1.60
N ASN A 2 27.75 53.17 -1.45
CA ASN A 2 27.52 51.96 -2.21
C ASN A 2 26.37 51.11 -1.64
N THR A 3 25.18 51.27 -2.17
CA THR A 3 24.02 50.41 -1.84
C THR A 3 23.99 49.06 -2.62
N GLN A 4 24.86 48.88 -3.61
CA GLN A 4 24.92 47.62 -4.42
C GLN A 4 25.68 46.49 -3.70
N ASP A 5 26.65 46.76 -2.86
CA ASP A 5 27.48 45.73 -2.23
C ASP A 5 26.73 44.95 -1.11
N SER A 6 25.79 45.58 -0.44
CA SER A 6 24.97 44.96 0.60
C SER A 6 23.94 43.96 0.02
N ARG A 7 23.43 44.17 -1.21
CA ARG A 7 22.50 43.26 -1.88
C ARG A 7 23.19 41.95 -2.29
N SER A 8 24.38 42.03 -2.84
CA SER A 8 25.10 40.84 -3.33
C SER A 8 25.50 39.90 -2.17
N LYS A 9 25.84 40.41 -1.01
CA LYS A 9 26.16 39.61 0.19
C LYS A 9 24.96 38.88 0.76
N LYS A 10 23.76 39.46 0.74
CA LYS A 10 22.51 38.81 1.19
C LYS A 10 22.13 37.66 0.27
N TRP A 11 22.26 37.81 -1.04
CA TRP A 11 21.96 36.77 -2.00
C TRP A 11 22.90 35.56 -1.91
N ARG A 12 24.15 35.75 -1.50
CA ARG A 12 25.12 34.66 -1.26
C ARG A 12 24.71 33.73 -0.11
N VAL A 13 23.89 34.21 0.83
CA VAL A 13 23.36 33.39 1.93
C VAL A 13 21.96 32.90 1.62
N VAL A 14 21.11 33.72 1.00
CA VAL A 14 19.72 33.39 0.69
C VAL A 14 19.62 32.22 -0.30
N ILE A 15 20.44 32.24 -1.37
CA ILE A 15 20.41 31.19 -2.39
C ILE A 15 20.74 29.79 -1.81
N PRO A 16 21.82 29.59 -1.05
CA PRO A 16 22.09 28.29 -0.41
C PRO A 16 20.97 27.84 0.54
N VAL A 17 20.38 28.76 1.30
CA VAL A 17 19.27 28.43 2.20
C VAL A 17 18.03 27.96 1.41
N ILE A 18 17.71 28.61 0.31
CA ILE A 18 16.61 28.18 -0.57
C ILE A 18 16.91 26.81 -1.17
N ILE A 19 18.13 26.57 -1.65
CA ILE A 19 18.53 25.27 -2.21
C ILE A 19 18.41 24.18 -1.16
N ILE A 20 18.89 24.40 0.05
CA ILE A 20 18.77 23.44 1.15
C ILE A 20 17.29 23.16 1.45
N ALA A 21 16.45 24.20 1.53
CA ALA A 21 15.02 24.06 1.77
C ALA A 21 14.33 23.24 0.66
N LEU A 22 14.70 23.47 -0.60
CA LEU A 22 14.19 22.71 -1.75
C LEU A 22 14.66 21.25 -1.70
N VAL A 23 15.91 20.98 -1.36
CA VAL A 23 16.45 19.61 -1.23
C VAL A 23 15.76 18.88 -0.07
N VAL A 24 15.59 19.53 1.07
CA VAL A 24 14.88 18.98 2.22
C VAL A 24 13.41 18.73 1.86
N GLY A 25 12.75 19.69 1.21
CA GLY A 25 11.40 19.53 0.71
C GLY A 25 11.29 18.37 -0.27
N TRP A 26 12.19 18.26 -1.23
CA TRP A 26 12.25 17.13 -2.16
C TRP A 26 12.40 15.79 -1.44
N TYR A 27 13.32 15.70 -0.49
CA TYR A 27 13.54 14.49 0.30
C TYR A 27 12.32 14.09 1.13
N TRP A 28 11.58 15.06 1.68
CA TRP A 28 10.37 14.82 2.47
C TRP A 28 9.15 14.47 1.60
N PHE A 29 8.98 15.15 0.47
CA PHE A 29 7.80 14.97 -0.38
C PHE A 29 7.96 13.85 -1.42
N ARG A 30 9.19 13.53 -1.81
CA ARG A 30 9.51 12.49 -2.81
C ARG A 30 8.54 12.52 -4.00
N PRO A 31 8.42 13.63 -4.72
CA PRO A 31 7.42 13.82 -5.76
C PRO A 31 7.58 12.82 -6.92
N GLU A 32 8.76 12.22 -7.10
CA GLU A 32 9.02 11.14 -8.03
C GLU A 32 8.11 9.92 -7.81
N ARG A 33 7.71 9.66 -6.55
CA ARG A 33 6.81 8.54 -6.22
C ARG A 33 5.36 8.76 -6.66
N LEU A 34 4.98 9.99 -7.03
CA LEU A 34 3.65 10.31 -7.53
C LEU A 34 3.48 9.99 -9.01
N VAL A 35 4.59 9.95 -9.76
CA VAL A 35 4.58 9.85 -11.24
C VAL A 35 5.27 8.60 -11.78
N THR A 36 6.05 7.89 -10.96
CA THR A 36 6.82 6.73 -11.41
C THR A 36 6.12 5.44 -11.03
N ASN A 37 5.63 4.69 -12.02
CA ASN A 37 5.12 3.35 -11.80
C ASN A 37 6.23 2.40 -11.36
N ARG A 38 5.97 1.64 -10.31
CA ARG A 38 6.84 0.57 -9.83
C ARG A 38 6.14 -0.76 -10.03
N ARG A 39 6.64 -1.53 -10.99
CA ARG A 39 6.21 -2.91 -11.19
C ARG A 39 6.98 -3.85 -10.27
N VAL A 40 6.27 -4.78 -9.67
CA VAL A 40 6.81 -5.86 -8.86
C VAL A 40 6.09 -7.15 -9.29
N ASP A 41 6.85 -8.19 -9.63
CA ASP A 41 6.29 -9.49 -10.01
C ASP A 41 7.00 -10.55 -9.14
N GLU A 42 6.59 -10.65 -7.88
CA GLU A 42 7.15 -11.62 -6.93
C GLU A 42 6.64 -13.03 -7.27
N ALA A 43 7.56 -13.98 -7.26
CA ALA A 43 7.20 -15.40 -7.34
C ALA A 43 6.34 -15.79 -6.13
N PHE A 44 5.47 -16.77 -6.31
CA PHE A 44 4.72 -17.34 -5.20
C PHE A 44 5.66 -18.12 -4.26
N PRO A 45 5.60 -17.90 -2.95
CA PRO A 45 6.59 -18.44 -2.00
C PRO A 45 6.42 -19.92 -1.65
N ALA A 46 5.46 -20.63 -2.25
CA ALA A 46 5.28 -22.07 -2.02
C ALA A 46 6.15 -22.90 -2.96
N ILE A 47 6.83 -23.91 -2.43
CA ILE A 47 7.68 -24.84 -3.19
C ILE A 47 6.84 -25.95 -3.81
N ASN A 48 5.70 -26.35 -3.17
CA ASN A 48 4.81 -27.40 -3.62
C ASN A 48 3.35 -26.91 -3.66
N ASP A 49 2.73 -26.88 -4.82
CA ASP A 49 1.32 -26.50 -4.99
C ASP A 49 0.34 -27.41 -4.24
N SER A 50 0.67 -28.70 -4.08
CA SER A 50 -0.20 -29.70 -3.44
C SER A 50 -0.39 -29.52 -1.93
N ALA A 51 0.47 -28.75 -1.26
CA ALA A 51 0.37 -28.44 0.18
C ALA A 51 -0.13 -27.01 0.45
N THR A 52 -0.50 -26.28 -0.60
CA THR A 52 -0.99 -24.90 -0.50
C THR A 52 -2.51 -24.88 -0.42
N GLN A 53 -3.05 -24.25 0.61
CA GLN A 53 -4.47 -24.09 0.83
C GLN A 53 -4.90 -22.64 0.68
N ILE A 54 -5.89 -22.35 -0.16
CA ILE A 54 -6.58 -21.05 -0.16
C ILE A 54 -7.45 -20.98 1.10
N LEU A 55 -7.25 -19.94 1.91
CA LEU A 55 -8.08 -19.66 3.06
C LEU A 55 -9.21 -18.69 2.70
N GLU A 56 -8.87 -17.58 2.06
CA GLU A 56 -9.80 -16.52 1.68
C GLU A 56 -9.35 -15.85 0.39
N SER A 57 -10.29 -15.30 -0.36
CA SER A 57 -9.99 -14.53 -1.57
C SER A 57 -11.02 -13.41 -1.79
N GLY A 58 -10.58 -12.32 -2.45
CA GLY A 58 -11.43 -11.20 -2.82
C GLY A 58 -10.86 -10.43 -4.01
N THR A 59 -11.75 -9.77 -4.74
CA THR A 59 -11.38 -8.91 -5.85
C THR A 59 -11.32 -7.46 -5.40
N PHE A 60 -10.29 -6.74 -5.80
CA PHE A 60 -10.18 -5.31 -5.53
C PHE A 60 -11.26 -4.53 -6.27
N HIS A 61 -11.92 -3.64 -5.58
CA HIS A 61 -12.70 -2.56 -6.15
C HIS A 61 -12.01 -1.21 -5.90
N SER A 62 -12.32 -0.26 -6.77
CA SER A 62 -11.80 1.10 -6.66
C SER A 62 -12.43 1.85 -5.48
N GLY A 63 -11.61 2.62 -4.78
CA GLY A 63 -12.01 3.63 -3.82
C GLY A 63 -11.81 5.03 -4.41
N THR A 64 -10.92 5.83 -3.82
CA THR A 64 -10.57 7.17 -4.36
C THR A 64 -9.69 7.09 -5.61
N HIS A 65 -9.10 5.94 -5.90
CA HIS A 65 -8.27 5.69 -7.09
C HIS A 65 -8.67 4.39 -7.78
N PRO A 66 -8.45 4.29 -9.11
CA PRO A 66 -8.60 3.02 -9.81
C PRO A 66 -7.72 1.95 -9.17
N THR A 67 -8.33 0.86 -8.75
CA THR A 67 -7.64 -0.28 -8.13
C THR A 67 -8.26 -1.57 -8.63
N GLU A 68 -7.44 -2.51 -9.09
CA GLU A 68 -7.86 -3.78 -9.68
C GLU A 68 -6.92 -4.92 -9.28
N GLY A 69 -7.34 -6.15 -9.50
CA GLY A 69 -6.62 -7.38 -9.17
C GLY A 69 -7.34 -8.21 -8.11
N THR A 70 -6.66 -9.23 -7.62
CA THR A 70 -7.19 -10.17 -6.63
C THR A 70 -6.27 -10.21 -5.41
N ALA A 71 -6.86 -10.25 -4.22
CA ALA A 71 -6.18 -10.50 -2.95
C ALA A 71 -6.57 -11.91 -2.48
N THR A 72 -5.58 -12.79 -2.28
CA THR A 72 -5.83 -14.16 -1.82
C THR A 72 -4.92 -14.49 -0.64
N ILE A 73 -5.49 -15.03 0.42
CA ILE A 73 -4.74 -15.53 1.58
C ILE A 73 -4.55 -17.03 1.41
N TYR A 74 -3.28 -17.43 1.45
CA TYR A 74 -2.85 -18.81 1.39
C TYR A 74 -2.28 -19.27 2.73
N ARG A 75 -2.51 -20.52 3.06
CA ARG A 75 -1.66 -21.28 4.00
C ARG A 75 -0.69 -22.10 3.20
N ILE A 76 0.61 -21.91 3.40
CA ILE A 76 1.66 -22.67 2.74
C ILE A 76 2.15 -23.84 3.61
N GLU A 77 2.96 -24.73 3.02
CA GLU A 77 3.37 -26.03 3.60
C GLU A 77 3.91 -25.94 5.03
N ASN A 78 4.66 -24.90 5.38
CA ASN A 78 5.20 -24.69 6.72
C ASN A 78 4.19 -24.10 7.73
N GLY A 79 2.89 -24.00 7.34
CA GLY A 79 1.83 -23.42 8.15
C GLY A 79 1.76 -21.90 8.15
N SER A 80 2.70 -21.21 7.53
CA SER A 80 2.68 -19.73 7.41
C SER A 80 1.54 -19.28 6.53
N ARG A 81 1.03 -18.08 6.80
CA ARG A 81 -0.02 -17.43 5.98
C ARG A 81 0.56 -16.30 5.17
N VAL A 82 0.20 -16.27 3.89
CA VAL A 82 0.65 -15.27 2.92
C VAL A 82 -0.55 -14.66 2.24
N LEU A 83 -0.65 -13.33 2.29
CA LEU A 83 -1.55 -12.55 1.45
C LEU A 83 -0.82 -12.29 0.12
N ARG A 84 -1.38 -12.75 -0.98
CA ARG A 84 -0.88 -12.53 -2.34
C ARG A 84 -1.82 -11.62 -3.11
N PHE A 85 -1.25 -10.62 -3.77
CA PHE A 85 -1.93 -9.87 -4.82
C PHE A 85 -1.57 -10.47 -6.18
N THR A 86 -2.57 -10.64 -7.04
CA THR A 86 -2.41 -11.15 -8.39
C THR A 86 -3.05 -10.19 -9.39
N ASN A 87 -2.36 -9.90 -10.49
CA ASN A 87 -2.78 -8.92 -11.51
C ASN A 87 -3.12 -7.56 -10.90
N PHE A 88 -2.42 -7.21 -9.83
CA PHE A 88 -2.71 -6.01 -9.07
C PHE A 88 -2.27 -4.75 -9.80
N LYS A 89 -3.11 -3.71 -9.71
CA LYS A 89 -2.78 -2.38 -10.20
C LYS A 89 -3.54 -1.31 -9.42
N THR A 90 -2.84 -0.24 -9.07
CA THR A 90 -3.42 0.95 -8.43
C THR A 90 -2.65 2.20 -8.85
N SER A 91 -3.08 3.36 -8.38
CA SER A 91 -2.36 4.62 -8.59
C SER A 91 -1.13 4.73 -7.69
N ASN A 92 -0.21 5.62 -8.06
CA ASN A 92 0.91 5.99 -7.22
C ASN A 92 0.47 6.87 -6.04
N GLY A 93 1.21 6.80 -4.95
CA GLY A 93 1.01 7.65 -3.79
C GLY A 93 2.28 7.75 -2.94
N PRO A 94 2.42 8.82 -2.14
CA PRO A 94 3.67 9.11 -1.42
C PRO A 94 3.89 8.21 -0.19
N ASP A 95 2.83 7.60 0.34
CA ASP A 95 2.87 6.83 1.58
C ASP A 95 1.72 5.81 1.61
N VAL A 96 1.76 4.87 0.64
CA VAL A 96 0.72 3.85 0.46
C VAL A 96 1.09 2.59 1.20
N HIS A 97 0.19 2.13 2.06
CA HIS A 97 0.30 0.94 2.89
C HIS A 97 -0.77 -0.08 2.55
N ILE A 98 -0.53 -1.32 2.93
CA ILE A 98 -1.52 -2.40 2.86
C ILE A 98 -2.03 -2.67 4.27
N TYR A 99 -3.34 -2.53 4.46
CA TYR A 99 -4.01 -2.78 5.72
C TYR A 99 -4.92 -4.00 5.64
N MET A 100 -4.92 -4.81 6.70
CA MET A 100 -6.00 -5.73 7.00
C MET A 100 -6.97 -5.01 7.91
N VAL A 101 -8.21 -4.82 7.47
CA VAL A 101 -9.22 -3.97 8.13
C VAL A 101 -10.32 -4.85 8.74
N ALA A 102 -10.71 -4.54 9.98
CA ALA A 102 -11.81 -5.21 10.69
C ALA A 102 -13.18 -4.66 10.22
N ALA A 103 -13.47 -4.86 8.95
CA ALA A 103 -14.72 -4.49 8.30
C ALA A 103 -15.08 -5.54 7.25
N GLU A 104 -16.37 -5.68 6.94
CA GLU A 104 -16.83 -6.58 5.85
C GLU A 104 -16.43 -6.07 4.48
N ASP A 105 -16.40 -4.75 4.32
CA ASP A 105 -15.91 -4.05 3.13
C ASP A 105 -15.43 -2.64 3.55
N ALA A 106 -14.54 -2.05 2.76
CA ALA A 106 -14.02 -0.70 2.95
C ALA A 106 -14.26 0.15 1.70
N ARG A 107 -15.49 0.64 1.53
CA ARG A 107 -15.91 1.39 0.32
C ARG A 107 -15.49 2.85 0.33
N ASP A 108 -15.21 3.41 1.50
CA ASP A 108 -14.84 4.80 1.68
C ASP A 108 -13.69 4.95 2.70
N ASN A 109 -13.25 6.18 2.93
CA ASN A 109 -12.18 6.46 3.87
C ASN A 109 -12.61 6.17 5.31
N ALA A 110 -13.85 6.51 5.66
CA ALA A 110 -14.38 6.35 7.02
C ALA A 110 -14.42 4.88 7.45
N SER A 111 -14.72 3.96 6.53
CA SER A 111 -14.72 2.51 6.76
C SER A 111 -13.35 1.98 7.19
N VAL A 112 -12.25 2.64 6.79
CA VAL A 112 -10.89 2.30 7.21
C VAL A 112 -10.50 3.06 8.47
N GLU A 113 -10.79 4.36 8.54
CA GLU A 113 -10.38 5.23 9.65
C GLU A 113 -11.00 4.83 10.99
N HIS A 114 -12.26 4.37 10.96
CA HIS A 114 -13.00 4.02 12.18
C HIS A 114 -12.90 2.54 12.56
N ALA A 115 -12.33 1.70 11.71
CA ALA A 115 -12.15 0.28 11.99
C ALA A 115 -10.79 -0.01 12.65
N ALA A 116 -10.71 -1.10 13.40
CA ALA A 116 -9.41 -1.64 13.77
C ALA A 116 -8.69 -2.18 12.53
N PHE A 117 -7.39 -1.99 12.44
CA PHE A 117 -6.59 -2.48 11.32
C PHE A 117 -5.24 -3.03 11.76
N VAL A 118 -4.65 -3.86 10.91
CA VAL A 118 -3.25 -4.30 11.00
C VAL A 118 -2.52 -3.78 9.78
N ASP A 119 -1.44 -3.01 10.00
CA ASP A 119 -0.59 -2.46 8.95
C ASP A 119 0.45 -3.51 8.52
N LEU A 120 0.35 -4.01 7.29
CA LEU A 120 1.29 -4.97 6.70
C LEU A 120 2.53 -4.29 6.09
N GLY A 121 2.61 -2.97 6.18
CA GLY A 121 3.71 -2.16 5.68
C GLY A 121 3.44 -1.50 4.33
N LEU A 122 4.49 -0.86 3.81
CA LEU A 122 4.43 -0.14 2.53
C LEU A 122 4.10 -1.08 1.37
N ILE A 123 3.31 -0.56 0.42
CA ILE A 123 3.11 -1.23 -0.86
C ILE A 123 4.45 -1.42 -1.58
N LYS A 124 4.70 -2.62 -2.08
CA LYS A 124 5.97 -2.94 -2.76
C LYS A 124 6.05 -2.35 -4.17
N GLY A 125 4.92 -2.26 -4.83
CA GLY A 125 4.74 -1.61 -6.14
C GLY A 125 3.28 -1.31 -6.40
N ASN A 126 3.00 -0.37 -7.31
CA ASN A 126 1.63 -0.06 -7.69
C ASN A 126 1.11 -0.96 -8.84
N ILE A 127 1.95 -1.82 -9.39
CA ILE A 127 1.60 -2.78 -10.45
C ILE A 127 2.26 -4.13 -10.16
N GLY A 128 1.51 -5.22 -10.36
CA GLY A 128 2.00 -6.59 -10.43
C GLY A 128 1.83 -7.40 -9.16
N ASP A 129 2.34 -8.61 -9.19
CA ASP A 129 2.13 -9.61 -8.15
C ASP A 129 3.01 -9.36 -6.93
N GLN A 130 2.42 -9.42 -5.74
CA GLN A 130 3.09 -9.10 -4.48
C GLN A 130 2.65 -10.05 -3.36
N ASN A 131 3.53 -10.35 -2.43
CA ASN A 131 3.25 -11.21 -1.29
C ASN A 131 3.49 -10.46 0.03
N TYR A 132 2.62 -10.67 1.02
CA TYR A 132 2.74 -10.11 2.36
C TYR A 132 2.59 -11.23 3.38
N THR A 133 3.53 -11.36 4.29
CA THR A 133 3.43 -12.36 5.38
C THR A 133 2.41 -11.89 6.40
N LEU A 134 1.49 -12.77 6.77
CA LEU A 134 0.52 -12.53 7.83
C LEU A 134 0.98 -13.19 9.14
N GLY A 135 0.77 -12.49 10.25
CA GLY A 135 1.01 -13.07 11.57
C GLY A 135 0.14 -14.31 11.80
N SER A 136 0.68 -15.30 12.50
CA SER A 136 -0.07 -16.53 12.83
C SER A 136 -1.26 -16.28 13.75
N ASP A 137 -1.23 -15.19 14.50
CA ASP A 137 -2.24 -14.71 15.44
C ASP A 137 -3.30 -13.80 14.82
N LEU A 138 -3.14 -13.39 13.54
CA LEU A 138 -4.11 -12.54 12.86
C LEU A 138 -5.47 -13.26 12.72
N ASP A 139 -6.50 -12.67 13.32
CA ASP A 139 -7.87 -13.20 13.25
C ASP A 139 -8.53 -12.84 11.91
N LEU A 140 -8.59 -13.79 10.98
CA LEU A 140 -9.20 -13.61 9.66
C LEU A 140 -10.72 -13.45 9.74
N ALA A 141 -11.39 -13.98 10.77
CA ALA A 141 -12.83 -13.75 10.94
C ALA A 141 -13.15 -12.30 11.32
N LYS A 142 -12.19 -11.60 11.94
CA LYS A 142 -12.29 -10.18 12.29
C LYS A 142 -11.80 -9.26 11.17
N TYR A 143 -10.62 -9.54 10.60
CA TYR A 143 -9.96 -8.68 9.61
C TYR A 143 -10.27 -9.19 8.19
N ARG A 144 -11.45 -8.83 7.69
CA ARG A 144 -12.07 -9.40 6.49
C ARG A 144 -11.85 -8.59 5.21
N THR A 145 -11.16 -7.48 5.28
CA THR A 145 -10.95 -6.62 4.10
C THR A 145 -9.48 -6.20 4.01
N VAL A 146 -8.93 -6.30 2.80
CA VAL A 146 -7.64 -5.68 2.46
C VAL A 146 -7.91 -4.28 1.94
N SER A 147 -7.22 -3.26 2.49
CA SER A 147 -7.28 -1.88 1.99
C SER A 147 -5.90 -1.42 1.52
N VAL A 148 -5.89 -0.72 0.40
CA VAL A 148 -4.74 0.03 -0.12
C VAL A 148 -4.87 1.46 0.38
N TRP A 149 -4.18 1.77 1.48
CA TRP A 149 -4.35 2.99 2.26
C TRP A 149 -3.20 3.97 2.13
N CYS A 150 -3.48 5.19 1.72
CA CYS A 150 -2.50 6.28 1.75
C CYS A 150 -2.52 6.97 3.12
N LYS A 151 -1.55 6.67 3.99
CA LYS A 151 -1.47 7.22 5.37
C LYS A 151 -1.35 8.72 5.37
N ARG A 152 -0.55 9.28 4.48
CA ARG A 152 -0.30 10.73 4.43
C ARG A 152 -1.56 11.55 4.18
N PHE A 153 -2.47 11.03 3.36
CA PHE A 153 -3.66 11.78 2.94
C PHE A 153 -4.97 11.22 3.53
N GLY A 154 -4.93 10.15 4.32
CA GLY A 154 -6.12 9.50 4.83
C GLY A 154 -7.04 9.07 3.69
N LYS A 155 -6.52 8.35 2.68
CA LYS A 155 -7.28 7.95 1.50
C LYS A 155 -7.23 6.46 1.25
N ASN A 156 -8.41 5.86 1.13
CA ASN A 156 -8.57 4.50 0.64
C ASN A 156 -8.52 4.51 -0.89
N PHE A 157 -7.45 3.96 -1.47
CA PHE A 157 -7.29 3.86 -2.92
C PHE A 157 -8.23 2.81 -3.50
N GLY A 158 -8.39 1.70 -2.79
CA GLY A 158 -9.27 0.61 -3.12
C GLY A 158 -9.20 -0.48 -2.06
N ALA A 159 -10.15 -1.38 -2.08
CA ALA A 159 -10.25 -2.46 -1.11
C ALA A 159 -10.67 -3.78 -1.77
N ALA A 160 -10.35 -4.89 -1.10
CA ALA A 160 -10.78 -6.23 -1.47
C ALA A 160 -11.43 -6.90 -0.24
N PRO A 161 -12.77 -6.99 -0.19
CA PRO A 161 -13.45 -7.80 0.82
C PRO A 161 -13.13 -9.28 0.59
N LEU A 162 -12.68 -9.96 1.63
CA LEU A 162 -12.25 -11.35 1.59
C LEU A 162 -13.41 -12.28 1.95
N MET A 163 -13.57 -13.32 1.14
CA MET A 163 -14.55 -14.38 1.38
C MET A 163 -13.82 -15.71 1.62
N PRO A 164 -14.26 -16.50 2.62
CA PRO A 164 -13.72 -17.84 2.85
C PRO A 164 -13.79 -18.73 1.60
N ALA A 165 -12.76 -19.55 1.37
CA ALA A 165 -12.68 -20.43 0.20
C ALA A 165 -13.91 -21.33 0.03
N ALA A 166 -14.52 -21.76 1.13
CA ALA A 166 -15.75 -22.56 1.11
C ALA A 166 -16.97 -21.85 0.47
N GLN A 167 -16.91 -20.53 0.32
CA GLN A 167 -17.96 -19.72 -0.32
C GLN A 167 -17.65 -19.39 -1.79
N LEU A 168 -16.41 -19.61 -2.25
CA LEU A 168 -15.99 -19.33 -3.63
C LEU A 168 -16.39 -20.43 -4.61
N THR A 169 -16.78 -21.61 -4.12
CA THR A 169 -17.13 -22.81 -4.91
C THR A 169 -18.64 -23.00 -5.09
N ARG A 170 -19.45 -22.03 -4.74
CA ARG A 170 -20.90 -22.02 -4.95
C ARG A 170 -21.24 -21.00 -6.03
#